data_2f602801f25bf68ceb47cc4327d9c546
#
_entry.id   2f602801f25bf68ceb47cc4327d9c546
#
_cell.length_a   1.000
_cell.length_b   1.000
_cell.length_c   1.000
_cell.angle_alpha   90.00
_cell.angle_beta   90.00
_cell.angle_gamma   90.00
#
_symmetry.space_group_name_H-M   'P 1'
#
loop_
_entity.id
_entity.type
_entity.pdbx_description
1 polymer ?
#
loop_
_entity_poly.entity_id
_entity_poly.type
_entity_poly.pdbx_seq_one_letter_code
_entity_poly.pdbx_strand_id
1 'polypeptide(L)'
;MDQMINWSNEEQKLIINNTAEKLRLSNAIIEKDYWVCFVLDYLFSKFKYKDYIYFKGGTSLSKVHNLIYRFSEDVDIALDWTILGFTKKEPYFNRSKRQQELFNKKINILTSEFISEKCLPFLNLDFTDLLGDNFELYIDPLDS
;
A
#
# COMPACT_ATOMS: atom_id res chain seq x y z
N MET A 1 -13.32 -4.06 8.46
CA MET A 1 -13.43 -4.10 6.98
C MET A 1 -13.66 -5.49 6.38
N ASP A 2 -13.54 -6.53 7.15
CA ASP A 2 -13.69 -7.94 6.70
C ASP A 2 -15.13 -8.33 6.24
N GLN A 3 -16.10 -7.44 6.33
CA GLN A 3 -17.50 -7.79 6.07
C GLN A 3 -17.83 -7.91 4.57
N MET A 4 -17.32 -7.02 3.73
CA MET A 4 -17.69 -7.01 2.29
C MET A 4 -17.04 -8.15 1.49
N ILE A 5 -15.90 -8.67 1.92
CA ILE A 5 -15.23 -9.82 1.30
C ILE A 5 -16.09 -11.09 1.40
N ASN A 6 -16.85 -11.21 2.50
CA ASN A 6 -17.70 -12.36 2.77
C ASN A 6 -19.11 -12.25 2.13
N TRP A 7 -19.40 -11.16 1.42
CA TRP A 7 -20.68 -10.95 0.79
C TRP A 7 -20.73 -11.58 -0.60
N SER A 8 -21.91 -11.96 -1.01
CA SER A 8 -22.15 -12.41 -2.38
C SER A 8 -21.85 -11.28 -3.38
N ASN A 9 -21.54 -11.65 -4.61
CA ASN A 9 -21.31 -10.68 -5.71
C ASN A 9 -22.51 -9.73 -5.89
N GLU A 10 -23.74 -10.20 -5.62
CA GLU A 10 -24.95 -9.38 -5.73
C GLU A 10 -25.03 -8.34 -4.62
N GLU A 11 -24.72 -8.73 -3.39
CA GLU A 11 -24.69 -7.80 -2.24
C GLU A 11 -23.61 -6.74 -2.41
N GLN A 12 -22.41 -7.12 -2.87
CA GLN A 12 -21.32 -6.19 -3.18
C GLN A 12 -21.74 -5.16 -4.23
N LYS A 13 -22.32 -5.64 -5.35
CA LYS A 13 -22.81 -4.76 -6.42
C LYS A 13 -23.90 -3.82 -5.93
N LEU A 14 -24.82 -4.29 -5.11
CA LEU A 14 -25.92 -3.46 -4.58
C LEU A 14 -25.38 -2.32 -3.73
N ILE A 15 -24.42 -2.59 -2.85
CA ILE A 15 -23.81 -1.57 -1.99
C ILE A 15 -22.98 -0.57 -2.80
N ILE A 16 -22.19 -1.05 -3.77
CA ILE A 16 -21.42 -0.19 -4.65
C ILE A 16 -22.37 0.75 -5.41
N ASN A 17 -23.44 0.23 -6.01
CA ASN A 17 -24.41 1.04 -6.72
C ASN A 17 -25.08 2.09 -5.84
N ASN A 18 -25.59 1.70 -4.70
CA ASN A 18 -26.24 2.63 -3.75
C ASN A 18 -25.28 3.72 -3.26
N THR A 19 -24.02 3.38 -3.03
CA THR A 19 -23.01 4.33 -2.58
C THR A 19 -22.63 5.29 -3.70
N ALA A 20 -22.47 4.78 -4.92
CA ALA A 20 -22.17 5.56 -6.12
C ALA A 20 -23.26 6.60 -6.40
N GLU A 21 -24.53 6.20 -6.36
CA GLU A 21 -25.68 7.11 -6.52
C GLU A 21 -25.69 8.18 -5.43
N LYS A 22 -25.53 7.79 -4.18
CA LYS A 22 -25.54 8.71 -3.02
C LYS A 22 -24.43 9.75 -3.10
N LEU A 23 -23.23 9.36 -3.53
CA LEU A 23 -22.06 10.21 -3.62
C LEU A 23 -21.91 10.88 -4.98
N ARG A 24 -22.75 10.54 -5.96
CA ARG A 24 -22.67 11.00 -7.37
C ARG A 24 -21.30 10.67 -8.01
N LEU A 25 -20.80 9.48 -7.74
CA LEU A 25 -19.55 8.94 -8.28
C LEU A 25 -19.85 7.72 -9.15
N SER A 26 -18.88 7.30 -9.97
CA SER A 26 -19.01 6.04 -10.71
C SER A 26 -18.80 4.82 -9.79
N ASN A 27 -19.40 3.68 -10.14
CA ASN A 27 -19.22 2.41 -9.44
C ASN A 27 -17.73 2.03 -9.37
N ALA A 28 -16.99 2.23 -10.47
CA ALA A 28 -15.57 1.94 -10.54
C ALA A 28 -14.75 2.73 -9.50
N ILE A 29 -15.12 3.98 -9.24
CA ILE A 29 -14.46 4.81 -8.20
C ILE A 29 -14.76 4.23 -6.82
N ILE A 30 -16.01 3.86 -6.53
CA ILE A 30 -16.39 3.29 -5.23
C ILE A 30 -15.70 1.94 -5.00
N GLU A 31 -15.65 1.09 -6.02
CA GLU A 31 -14.98 -0.20 -5.94
C GLU A 31 -13.48 -0.06 -5.68
N LYS A 32 -12.80 0.80 -6.43
CA LYS A 32 -11.38 1.09 -6.21
C LYS A 32 -11.12 1.67 -4.81
N ASP A 33 -11.97 2.58 -4.34
CA ASP A 33 -11.86 3.15 -3.01
C ASP A 33 -11.99 2.10 -1.90
N TYR A 34 -12.89 1.14 -2.09
CA TYR A 34 -13.02 0.00 -1.20
C TYR A 34 -11.72 -0.81 -1.13
N TRP A 35 -11.13 -1.16 -2.28
CA TRP A 35 -9.89 -1.94 -2.33
C TRP A 35 -8.70 -1.18 -1.75
N VAL A 36 -8.58 0.12 -1.99
CA VAL A 36 -7.58 0.99 -1.35
C VAL A 36 -7.73 0.94 0.17
N CYS A 37 -8.94 1.10 0.68
CA CYS A 37 -9.20 1.03 2.11
C CYS A 37 -8.92 -0.35 2.70
N PHE A 38 -9.25 -1.43 1.97
CA PHE A 38 -8.95 -2.80 2.37
C PHE A 38 -7.44 -3.05 2.50
N VAL A 39 -6.67 -2.67 1.47
CA VAL A 39 -5.21 -2.81 1.48
C VAL A 39 -4.58 -2.00 2.61
N LEU A 40 -5.04 -0.76 2.84
CA LEU A 40 -4.56 0.07 3.96
C LEU A 40 -4.86 -0.56 5.31
N ASP A 41 -6.08 -1.03 5.53
CA ASP A 41 -6.45 -1.70 6.78
C ASP A 41 -5.55 -2.92 7.04
N TYR A 42 -5.34 -3.76 6.02
CA TYR A 42 -4.44 -4.89 6.12
C TYR A 42 -3.00 -4.47 6.44
N LEU A 43 -2.43 -3.53 5.67
CA LEU A 43 -1.04 -3.11 5.82
C LEU A 43 -0.73 -2.53 7.20
N PHE A 44 -1.67 -1.79 7.82
CA PHE A 44 -1.45 -1.13 9.11
C PHE A 44 -2.01 -1.88 10.31
N SER A 45 -2.82 -2.94 10.11
CA SER A 45 -3.35 -3.75 11.22
C SER A 45 -2.73 -5.15 11.30
N LYS A 46 -2.56 -5.85 10.17
CA LYS A 46 -2.23 -7.27 10.11
C LYS A 46 -0.85 -7.58 9.54
N PHE A 47 -0.35 -6.73 8.63
CA PHE A 47 0.90 -6.98 7.92
C PHE A 47 2.09 -7.17 8.88
N LYS A 48 2.92 -8.17 8.63
CA LYS A 48 4.07 -8.54 9.46
C LYS A 48 5.04 -7.38 9.71
N TYR A 49 5.22 -6.50 8.74
CA TYR A 49 6.16 -5.39 8.80
C TYR A 49 5.49 -4.03 9.00
N LYS A 50 4.26 -4.01 9.53
CA LYS A 50 3.45 -2.79 9.75
C LYS A 50 4.16 -1.70 10.55
N ASP A 51 5.03 -2.08 11.50
CA ASP A 51 5.75 -1.13 12.34
C ASP A 51 6.93 -0.43 11.62
N TYR A 52 7.25 -0.88 10.40
CA TYR A 52 8.31 -0.35 9.56
C TYR A 52 7.81 0.35 8.31
N ILE A 53 6.51 0.55 8.19
CA ILE A 53 5.90 1.24 7.06
C ILE A 53 5.13 2.48 7.52
N TYR A 54 5.17 3.52 6.70
CA TYR A 54 4.48 4.77 6.94
C TYR A 54 3.64 5.15 5.74
N PHE A 55 2.37 5.48 5.99
CA PHE A 55 1.48 5.95 4.95
C PHE A 55 1.77 7.41 4.62
N LYS A 56 1.99 7.73 3.35
CA LYS A 56 2.30 9.07 2.87
C LYS A 56 1.56 9.39 1.56
N GLY A 57 1.91 10.52 0.93
CA GLY A 57 1.37 10.93 -0.37
C GLY A 57 -0.03 11.52 -0.33
N GLY A 58 -0.63 11.65 -1.51
CA GLY A 58 -1.94 12.26 -1.70
C GLY A 58 -3.07 11.48 -1.02
N THR A 59 -3.01 10.15 -1.04
CA THR A 59 -3.99 9.28 -0.42
C THR A 59 -3.99 9.41 1.11
N SER A 60 -2.81 9.60 1.74
CA SER A 60 -2.71 9.92 3.16
C SER A 60 -3.37 11.26 3.51
N LEU A 61 -3.16 12.28 2.69
CA LEU A 61 -3.78 13.59 2.89
C LEU A 61 -5.30 13.56 2.75
N SER A 62 -5.84 12.72 1.87
CA SER A 62 -7.30 12.59 1.69
C SER A 62 -7.94 11.67 2.73
N LYS A 63 -7.39 10.48 2.97
CA LYS A 63 -8.01 9.44 3.81
C LYS A 63 -7.80 9.64 5.31
N VAL A 64 -6.63 10.13 5.72
CA VAL A 64 -6.28 10.28 7.15
C VAL A 64 -6.51 11.72 7.62
N HIS A 65 -6.12 12.69 6.80
CA HIS A 65 -6.11 14.10 7.21
C HIS A 65 -7.28 14.92 6.68
N ASN A 66 -8.08 14.38 5.76
CA ASN A 66 -9.22 15.07 5.12
C ASN A 66 -8.85 16.45 4.53
N LEU A 67 -7.58 16.62 4.10
CA LEU A 67 -7.07 17.89 3.59
C LEU A 67 -7.35 18.10 2.10
N ILE A 68 -7.58 17.03 1.37
CA ILE A 68 -7.90 17.04 -0.05
C ILE A 68 -9.09 16.12 -0.33
N TYR A 69 -10.08 16.63 -1.07
CA TYR A 69 -11.25 15.88 -1.55
C TYR A 69 -10.95 15.31 -2.93
N ARG A 70 -9.89 14.50 -3.03
CA ARG A 70 -9.48 13.86 -4.26
C ARG A 70 -9.46 12.35 -4.08
N PHE A 71 -10.06 11.65 -5.01
CA PHE A 71 -9.88 10.21 -5.11
C PHE A 71 -8.42 9.92 -5.53
N SER A 72 -7.78 8.97 -4.89
CA SER A 72 -6.45 8.49 -5.27
C SER A 72 -6.49 6.97 -5.41
N GLU A 73 -5.97 6.47 -6.51
CA GLU A 73 -5.90 5.05 -6.82
C GLU A 73 -4.63 4.42 -6.24
N ASP A 74 -3.62 5.24 -5.94
CA ASP A 74 -2.30 4.80 -5.50
C ASP A 74 -2.17 4.90 -3.98
N VAL A 75 -1.47 3.95 -3.41
CA VAL A 75 -1.12 3.91 -1.99
C VAL A 75 0.38 4.09 -1.83
N ASP A 76 0.80 5.29 -1.44
CA ASP A 76 2.20 5.61 -1.22
C ASP A 76 2.65 5.13 0.16
N ILE A 77 3.57 4.20 0.20
CA ILE A 77 4.16 3.67 1.43
C ILE A 77 5.63 4.04 1.50
N ALA A 78 6.06 4.59 2.63
CA ALA A 78 7.48 4.74 2.95
C ALA A 78 7.93 3.60 3.85
N LEU A 79 9.06 2.99 3.52
CA LEU A 79 9.70 1.98 4.33
C LEU A 79 10.70 2.63 5.30
N ASP A 80 10.67 2.23 6.57
CA ASP A 80 11.71 2.59 7.52
C ASP A 80 13.02 1.83 7.15
N TRP A 81 14.03 2.58 6.78
CA TRP A 81 15.33 2.00 6.39
C TRP A 81 16.04 1.21 7.49
N THR A 82 15.60 1.33 8.75
CA THR A 82 16.18 0.55 9.85
C THR A 82 15.95 -0.94 9.69
N ILE A 83 14.86 -1.35 9.02
CA ILE A 83 14.61 -2.76 8.69
C ILE A 83 15.62 -3.32 7.69
N LEU A 84 16.26 -2.45 6.89
CA LEU A 84 17.31 -2.78 5.94
C LEU A 84 18.72 -2.80 6.60
N GLY A 85 18.80 -2.64 7.92
CA GLY A 85 20.04 -2.64 8.68
C GLY A 85 20.75 -1.27 8.79
N PHE A 86 20.11 -0.19 8.36
CA PHE A 86 20.63 1.16 8.53
C PHE A 86 20.25 1.75 9.90
N THR A 87 21.00 2.76 10.35
CA THR A 87 20.70 3.44 11.61
C THR A 87 19.74 4.61 11.40
N LYS A 88 19.00 5.00 12.45
CA LYS A 88 18.16 6.22 12.42
C LYS A 88 18.93 7.49 12.13
N LYS A 89 20.26 7.48 12.29
CA LYS A 89 21.13 8.64 12.06
C LYS A 89 21.59 8.79 10.61
N GLU A 90 21.26 7.86 9.72
CA GLU A 90 21.67 7.89 8.30
C GLU A 90 21.41 9.24 7.59
N PRO A 91 20.25 9.91 7.77
CA PRO A 91 20.01 11.21 7.14
C PRO A 91 20.96 12.32 7.58
N TYR A 92 21.56 12.19 8.77
CA TYR A 92 22.42 13.22 9.37
C TYR A 92 23.91 13.02 9.05
N PHE A 93 24.28 11.95 8.34
CA PHE A 93 25.66 11.74 7.95
C PHE A 93 26.02 12.64 6.77
N ASN A 94 27.11 13.40 6.94
CA ASN A 94 27.67 14.20 5.86
C ASN A 94 28.21 13.29 4.76
N ARG A 95 27.69 13.42 3.56
CA ARG A 95 28.11 12.68 2.37
C ARG A 95 28.45 13.65 1.25
N SER A 96 29.54 13.38 0.52
CA SER A 96 29.74 14.01 -0.79
C SER A 96 28.64 13.57 -1.76
N LYS A 97 28.43 14.33 -2.85
CA LYS A 97 27.43 13.99 -3.87
C LYS A 97 27.60 12.55 -4.36
N ARG A 98 28.81 12.11 -4.66
CA ARG A 98 29.11 10.74 -5.10
C ARG A 98 28.76 9.69 -4.02
N GLN A 99 29.09 9.96 -2.76
CA GLN A 99 28.74 9.06 -1.63
C GLN A 99 27.24 8.95 -1.44
N GLN A 100 26.52 10.08 -1.62
CA GLN A 100 25.06 10.07 -1.52
C GLN A 100 24.42 9.27 -2.68
N GLU A 101 24.93 9.40 -3.90
CA GLU A 101 24.47 8.60 -5.05
C GLU A 101 24.68 7.09 -4.84
N LEU A 102 25.85 6.70 -4.31
CA LEU A 102 26.13 5.30 -3.98
C LEU A 102 25.23 4.79 -2.85
N PHE A 103 24.98 5.61 -1.84
CA PHE A 103 24.07 5.29 -0.74
C PHE A 103 22.64 5.09 -1.27
N ASN A 104 22.16 5.99 -2.11
CA ASN A 104 20.82 5.88 -2.71
C ASN A 104 20.68 4.61 -3.55
N LYS A 105 21.68 4.28 -4.37
CA LYS A 105 21.68 3.01 -5.12
C LYS A 105 21.61 1.80 -4.21
N LYS A 106 22.42 1.79 -3.15
CA LYS A 106 22.43 0.68 -2.18
C LYS A 106 21.09 0.52 -1.49
N ILE A 107 20.48 1.62 -1.03
CA ILE A 107 19.18 1.56 -0.33
C ILE A 107 18.07 1.10 -1.28
N ASN A 108 18.08 1.53 -2.54
CA ASN A 108 17.11 1.09 -3.55
C ASN A 108 17.20 -0.42 -3.80
N ILE A 109 18.42 -0.94 -3.99
CA ILE A 109 18.64 -2.39 -4.19
C ILE A 109 18.10 -3.17 -2.98
N LEU A 110 18.49 -2.79 -1.76
CA LEU A 110 18.03 -3.47 -0.55
C LEU A 110 16.52 -3.35 -0.34
N THR A 111 15.91 -2.24 -0.76
CA THR A 111 14.45 -2.07 -0.71
C THR A 111 13.77 -3.01 -1.69
N SER A 112 14.25 -3.10 -2.94
CA SER A 112 13.69 -4.00 -3.94
C SER A 112 13.82 -5.47 -3.52
N GLU A 113 14.98 -5.88 -2.98
CA GLU A 113 15.20 -7.22 -2.43
C GLU A 113 14.24 -7.49 -1.25
N PHE A 114 14.09 -6.55 -0.33
CA PHE A 114 13.17 -6.68 0.80
C PHE A 114 11.72 -6.82 0.35
N ILE A 115 11.28 -6.05 -0.63
CA ILE A 115 9.93 -6.13 -1.18
C ILE A 115 9.72 -7.49 -1.85
N SER A 116 10.61 -7.90 -2.75
CA SER A 116 10.47 -9.13 -3.53
C SER A 116 10.61 -10.40 -2.70
N GLU A 117 11.57 -10.44 -1.78
CA GLU A 117 11.90 -11.66 -1.02
C GLU A 117 11.17 -11.79 0.32
N LYS A 118 10.74 -10.67 0.89
CA LYS A 118 10.10 -10.65 2.21
C LYS A 118 8.64 -10.19 2.16
N CYS A 119 8.35 -9.02 1.57
CA CYS A 119 6.98 -8.50 1.59
C CYS A 119 6.06 -9.30 0.68
N LEU A 120 6.43 -9.50 -0.57
CA LEU A 120 5.59 -10.14 -1.58
C LEU A 120 5.14 -11.56 -1.20
N PRO A 121 6.01 -12.47 -0.68
CA PRO A 121 5.57 -13.81 -0.25
C PRO A 121 4.56 -13.76 0.90
N PHE A 122 4.72 -12.87 1.89
CA PHE A 122 3.76 -12.72 2.98
C PHE A 122 2.43 -12.16 2.50
N LEU A 123 2.46 -11.14 1.64
CA LEU A 123 1.26 -10.57 1.06
C LEU A 123 0.48 -11.62 0.24
N ASN A 124 1.18 -12.42 -0.57
CA ASN A 124 0.56 -13.50 -1.33
C ASN A 124 -0.11 -14.53 -0.43
N LEU A 125 0.59 -14.97 0.63
CA LEU A 125 0.04 -15.94 1.57
C LEU A 125 -1.21 -15.40 2.26
N ASP A 126 -1.12 -14.22 2.86
CA ASP A 126 -2.21 -13.63 3.63
C ASP A 126 -3.41 -13.28 2.75
N PHE A 127 -3.17 -12.80 1.50
CA PHE A 127 -4.25 -12.49 0.57
C PHE A 127 -4.89 -13.75 -0.02
N THR A 128 -4.13 -14.84 -0.19
CA THR A 128 -4.72 -16.14 -0.56
C THR A 128 -5.66 -16.62 0.54
N ASP A 129 -5.29 -16.47 1.80
CA ASP A 129 -6.16 -16.83 2.93
C ASP A 129 -7.42 -15.94 3.03
N LEU A 130 -7.32 -14.67 2.63
CA LEU A 130 -8.41 -13.71 2.72
C LEU A 130 -9.33 -13.68 1.50
N LEU A 131 -8.78 -13.85 0.29
CA LEU A 131 -9.47 -13.62 -0.99
C LEU A 131 -9.56 -14.87 -1.86
N GLY A 132 -8.92 -15.98 -1.46
CA GLY A 132 -8.75 -17.14 -2.32
C GLY A 132 -7.90 -16.82 -3.55
N ASP A 133 -8.27 -17.34 -4.72
CA ASP A 133 -7.55 -17.12 -5.99
C ASP A 133 -8.08 -15.91 -6.79
N ASN A 134 -8.83 -15.01 -6.15
CA ASN A 134 -9.48 -13.88 -6.82
C ASN A 134 -8.64 -12.60 -6.86
N PHE A 135 -7.34 -12.70 -6.75
CA PHE A 135 -6.42 -11.55 -6.84
C PHE A 135 -5.15 -11.92 -7.60
N GLU A 136 -4.44 -10.91 -8.05
CA GLU A 136 -3.10 -11.03 -8.61
C GLU A 136 -2.19 -9.99 -7.95
N LEU A 137 -1.01 -10.42 -7.50
CA LEU A 137 -0.02 -9.57 -6.87
C LEU A 137 1.34 -9.76 -7.53
N TYR A 138 1.88 -8.71 -8.10
CA TYR A 138 3.18 -8.72 -8.79
C TYR A 138 3.93 -7.40 -8.61
N ILE A 139 5.22 -7.42 -8.89
CA ILE A 139 6.04 -6.22 -8.99
C ILE A 139 5.97 -5.74 -10.43
N ASP A 140 5.61 -4.47 -10.65
CA ASP A 140 5.58 -3.91 -11.99
C ASP A 140 7.00 -3.90 -12.58
N PRO A 141 7.24 -4.56 -13.71
CA PRO A 141 8.56 -4.60 -14.33
C PRO A 141 9.06 -3.24 -14.84
N LEU A 142 8.16 -2.26 -14.96
CA LEU A 142 8.51 -0.90 -15.40
C LEU A 142 9.00 -0.02 -14.25
N ASP A 143 8.67 -0.38 -13.00
CA ASP A 143 9.04 0.37 -11.79
C ASP A 143 10.14 -0.32 -10.96
N SER A 144 10.80 -1.33 -11.50
CA SER A 144 11.85 -2.13 -10.84
C SER A 144 13.26 -1.55 -10.98
#